data_d2bd8bfc161bdcc9ec44ca188d749530
#
_entry.id   d2bd8bfc161bdcc9ec44ca188d749530
#
_cell.length_a   1.000
_cell.length_b   1.000
_cell.length_c   1.000
_cell.angle_alpha   90.00
_cell.angle_beta   90.00
_cell.angle_gamma   90.00
#
_symmetry.space_group_name_H-M   'P 1'
#
loop_
_entity.id
_entity.type
_entity.pdbx_description
1 polymer ?
#
loop_
_entity_poly.entity_id
_entity_poly.type
_entity_poly.pdbx_seq_one_letter_code
_entity_poly.pdbx_strand_id
1 'polypeptide(L)'
;MDKAEHFINLAHKQRENDFELSILCSQVSFTRAYFFEKDIRIQDSLFFQGSQSCKKAVMIHQDFIPIYKLSKGDSAFKLLSAIADAPLSTVPGLYWWAVNLGMYLNNQPVLNRIKQRELLEVIMHRVISLDPGFNFSGPYRFFGSLYTRIPGIELSQSKTYFDQAITANPEYLGNKVLMAQFYYQKSGNREDFHNTLKKILEVDLNKYPEIMADNFFYQKKAKILLKNEPVLFE
;
A
#
# COMPACT_ATOMS: atom_id res chain seq x y z
N MET A 1 14.40 8.96 11.01
CA MET A 1 14.20 7.98 9.96
C MET A 1 15.50 7.24 9.62
N ASP A 2 16.57 7.94 9.29
CA ASP A 2 17.85 7.36 8.84
C ASP A 2 18.48 6.35 9.82
N LYS A 3 18.42 6.63 11.15
CA LYS A 3 18.93 5.68 12.15
C LYS A 3 18.13 4.38 12.19
N ALA A 4 16.81 4.45 12.14
CA ALA A 4 15.96 3.25 12.13
C ALA A 4 16.21 2.40 10.88
N GLU A 5 16.29 3.03 9.72
CA GLU A 5 16.62 2.37 8.45
C GLU A 5 18.00 1.72 8.50
N HIS A 6 19.00 2.42 9.04
CA HIS A 6 20.36 1.89 9.18
C HIS A 6 20.39 0.60 10.02
N PHE A 7 19.76 0.61 11.20
CA PHE A 7 19.74 -0.56 12.08
C PHE A 7 18.95 -1.74 11.52
N ILE A 8 17.80 -1.45 10.86
CA ILE A 8 17.02 -2.50 10.21
C ILE A 8 17.78 -3.13 9.06
N ASN A 9 18.45 -2.32 8.23
CA ASN A 9 19.27 -2.82 7.13
C ASN A 9 20.47 -3.63 7.62
N LEU A 10 21.11 -3.25 8.74
CA LEU A 10 22.16 -4.05 9.37
C LEU A 10 21.63 -5.40 9.87
N ALA A 11 20.50 -5.40 10.56
CA ALA A 11 19.87 -6.63 11.03
C ALA A 11 19.48 -7.55 9.87
N HIS A 12 18.90 -6.99 8.80
CA HIS A 12 18.51 -7.75 7.61
C HIS A 12 19.73 -8.35 6.87
N LYS A 13 20.85 -7.63 6.77
CA LYS A 13 22.10 -8.17 6.20
C LYS A 13 22.63 -9.38 6.96
N GLN A 14 22.40 -9.43 8.27
CA GLN A 14 22.82 -10.58 9.10
C GLN A 14 21.85 -11.76 9.00
N ARG A 15 20.58 -11.50 8.66
CA ARG A 15 19.50 -12.49 8.57
C ARG A 15 18.66 -12.25 7.31
N GLU A 16 19.28 -12.38 6.13
CA GLU A 16 18.67 -12.03 4.82
C GLU A 16 17.40 -12.81 4.48
N ASN A 17 17.17 -13.96 5.09
CA ASN A 17 16.00 -14.82 4.86
C ASN A 17 14.97 -14.72 6.00
N ASP A 18 15.14 -13.77 6.92
CA ASP A 18 14.17 -13.54 7.99
C ASP A 18 12.94 -12.83 7.43
N PHE A 19 11.78 -13.47 7.55
CA PHE A 19 10.52 -12.98 7.00
C PHE A 19 10.09 -11.66 7.63
N GLU A 20 10.13 -11.58 8.97
CA GLU A 20 9.72 -10.38 9.72
C GLU A 20 10.63 -9.18 9.44
N LEU A 21 11.94 -9.40 9.37
CA LEU A 21 12.89 -8.34 9.02
C LEU A 21 12.70 -7.84 7.59
N SER A 22 12.38 -8.73 6.63
CA SER A 22 12.09 -8.34 5.25
C SER A 22 10.84 -7.48 5.15
N ILE A 23 9.80 -7.80 5.94
CA ILE A 23 8.58 -6.98 6.03
C ILE A 23 8.91 -5.62 6.64
N LEU A 24 9.67 -5.60 7.73
CA LEU A 24 10.05 -4.35 8.39
C LEU A 24 10.89 -3.44 7.48
N CYS A 25 11.84 -4.00 6.72
CA CYS A 25 12.58 -3.27 5.68
C CYS A 25 11.63 -2.65 4.64
N SER A 26 10.65 -3.43 4.20
CA SER A 26 9.64 -2.98 3.24
C SER A 26 8.76 -1.83 3.78
N GLN A 27 8.34 -1.91 5.04
CA GLN A 27 7.59 -0.86 5.74
C GLN A 27 8.41 0.43 5.89
N VAL A 28 9.69 0.30 6.25
CA VAL A 28 10.60 1.45 6.36
C VAL A 28 10.83 2.11 5.00
N SER A 29 11.04 1.30 3.95
CA SER A 29 11.17 1.80 2.58
C SER A 29 9.91 2.57 2.14
N PHE A 30 8.72 2.01 2.39
CA PHE A 30 7.45 2.68 2.13
C PHE A 30 7.33 3.99 2.90
N THR A 31 7.56 3.95 4.21
CA THR A 31 7.40 5.12 5.09
C THR A 31 8.34 6.25 4.67
N ARG A 32 9.60 5.92 4.37
CA ARG A 32 10.59 6.89 3.88
C ARG A 32 10.15 7.48 2.55
N ALA A 33 9.80 6.64 1.57
CA ALA A 33 9.40 7.09 0.25
C ALA A 33 8.14 7.96 0.28
N TYR A 34 7.13 7.54 1.04
CA TYR A 34 5.82 8.18 1.01
C TYR A 34 5.72 9.47 1.83
N PHE A 35 6.40 9.54 2.99
CA PHE A 35 6.25 10.65 3.91
C PHE A 35 7.45 11.61 3.98
N PHE A 36 8.65 11.15 3.60
CA PHE A 36 9.87 11.94 3.81
C PHE A 36 10.60 12.31 2.54
N GLU A 37 10.58 11.45 1.52
CA GLU A 37 11.34 11.68 0.29
C GLU A 37 10.57 12.62 -0.67
N LYS A 38 11.31 13.50 -1.36
CA LYS A 38 10.75 14.44 -2.35
C LYS A 38 11.20 14.11 -3.77
N ASP A 39 12.40 13.52 -3.93
CA ASP A 39 12.87 13.11 -5.26
C ASP A 39 12.14 11.83 -5.69
N ILE A 40 11.37 11.95 -6.77
CA ILE A 40 10.53 10.88 -7.31
C ILE A 40 11.35 9.63 -7.70
N ARG A 41 12.59 9.82 -8.15
CA ARG A 41 13.47 8.69 -8.53
C ARG A 41 13.91 7.91 -7.30
N ILE A 42 14.16 8.59 -6.19
CA ILE A 42 14.50 7.96 -4.91
C ILE A 42 13.26 7.27 -4.33
N GLN A 43 12.08 7.93 -4.40
CA GLN A 43 10.81 7.30 -4.01
C GLN A 43 10.60 5.99 -4.77
N ASP A 44 10.71 6.01 -6.08
CA ASP A 44 10.53 4.83 -6.95
C ASP A 44 11.52 3.71 -6.60
N SER A 45 12.80 4.06 -6.37
CA SER A 45 13.81 3.10 -5.95
C SER A 45 13.45 2.42 -4.61
N LEU A 46 13.01 3.21 -3.63
CA LEU A 46 12.61 2.72 -2.31
C LEU A 46 11.37 1.81 -2.39
N PHE A 47 10.33 2.22 -3.12
CA PHE A 47 9.14 1.40 -3.33
C PHE A 47 9.48 0.09 -4.06
N PHE A 48 10.30 0.15 -5.10
CA PHE A 48 10.73 -1.05 -5.80
C PHE A 48 11.51 -1.99 -4.90
N GLN A 49 12.49 -1.49 -4.13
CA GLN A 49 13.26 -2.28 -3.16
C GLN A 49 12.36 -2.93 -2.11
N GLY A 50 11.41 -2.16 -1.53
CA GLY A 50 10.44 -2.68 -0.56
C GLY A 50 9.58 -3.80 -1.16
N SER A 51 9.14 -3.65 -2.41
CA SER A 51 8.37 -4.69 -3.10
C SER A 51 9.18 -5.97 -3.32
N GLN A 52 10.46 -5.85 -3.75
CA GLN A 52 11.33 -7.00 -3.99
C GLN A 52 11.70 -7.73 -2.69
N SER A 53 11.91 -7.00 -1.59
CA SER A 53 12.17 -7.58 -0.26
C SER A 53 11.01 -8.49 0.16
N CYS A 54 9.77 -8.01 0.14
CA CYS A 54 8.62 -8.82 0.52
C CYS A 54 8.33 -9.94 -0.49
N LYS A 55 8.50 -9.70 -1.80
CA LYS A 55 8.38 -10.77 -2.81
C LYS A 55 9.34 -11.93 -2.48
N LYS A 56 10.64 -11.62 -2.26
CA LYS A 56 11.64 -12.63 -1.89
C LYS A 56 11.21 -13.37 -0.63
N ALA A 57 10.81 -12.63 0.41
CA ALA A 57 10.40 -13.20 1.69
C ALA A 57 9.22 -14.17 1.55
N VAL A 58 8.17 -13.81 0.79
CA VAL A 58 7.03 -14.71 0.51
C VAL A 58 7.48 -15.95 -0.24
N MET A 59 8.31 -15.81 -1.27
CA MET A 59 8.78 -16.93 -2.10
C MET A 59 9.62 -17.97 -1.34
N ILE A 60 10.29 -17.57 -0.26
CA ILE A 60 11.08 -18.47 0.60
C ILE A 60 10.37 -18.84 1.90
N HIS A 61 9.14 -18.37 2.11
CA HIS A 61 8.38 -18.68 3.32
C HIS A 61 8.06 -20.17 3.39
N GLN A 62 8.31 -20.79 4.55
CA GLN A 62 8.18 -22.24 4.75
C GLN A 62 6.78 -22.78 4.36
N ASP A 63 5.72 -22.03 4.65
CA ASP A 63 4.33 -22.45 4.36
C ASP A 63 3.94 -22.15 2.89
N PHE A 64 4.64 -21.23 2.19
CA PHE A 64 4.38 -20.90 0.79
C PHE A 64 5.10 -21.83 -0.19
N ILE A 65 6.31 -22.26 0.13
CA ILE A 65 7.13 -23.14 -0.73
C ILE A 65 6.38 -24.40 -1.18
N PRO A 66 5.70 -25.16 -0.30
CA PRO A 66 4.96 -26.35 -0.72
C PRO A 66 3.84 -26.03 -1.71
N ILE A 67 3.10 -24.93 -1.49
CA ILE A 67 2.01 -24.49 -2.35
C ILE A 67 2.56 -24.12 -3.74
N TYR A 68 3.63 -23.33 -3.77
CA TYR A 68 4.28 -22.93 -5.03
C TYR A 68 4.81 -24.15 -5.81
N LYS A 69 5.37 -25.16 -5.13
CA LYS A 69 5.85 -26.39 -5.78
C LYS A 69 4.72 -27.21 -6.40
N LEU A 70 3.55 -27.28 -5.75
CA LEU A 70 2.38 -28.03 -6.23
C LEU A 70 1.62 -27.30 -7.34
N SER A 71 1.71 -25.97 -7.42
CA SER A 71 1.04 -25.18 -8.46
C SER A 71 1.59 -25.52 -9.86
N LYS A 72 0.68 -25.61 -10.83
CA LYS A 72 0.95 -26.01 -12.21
C LYS A 72 0.90 -24.79 -13.16
N GLY A 73 1.38 -24.99 -14.38
CA GLY A 73 1.37 -23.97 -15.43
C GLY A 73 2.75 -23.38 -15.71
N ASP A 74 2.80 -22.35 -16.56
CA ASP A 74 4.01 -21.56 -16.76
C ASP A 74 4.36 -20.74 -15.50
N SER A 75 5.51 -20.09 -15.51
CA SER A 75 6.00 -19.41 -14.31
C SER A 75 5.07 -18.30 -13.78
N ALA A 76 4.38 -17.59 -14.69
CA ALA A 76 3.47 -16.52 -14.31
C ALA A 76 2.17 -17.07 -13.73
N PHE A 77 1.52 -18.01 -14.40
CA PHE A 77 0.29 -18.64 -13.94
C PHE A 77 0.52 -19.43 -12.65
N LYS A 78 1.65 -20.14 -12.56
CA LYS A 78 2.05 -20.87 -11.35
C LYS A 78 2.16 -19.95 -10.13
N LEU A 79 2.75 -18.75 -10.31
CA LEU A 79 2.86 -17.78 -9.24
C LEU A 79 1.49 -17.26 -8.79
N LEU A 80 0.62 -16.88 -9.73
CA LEU A 80 -0.73 -16.40 -9.43
C LEU A 80 -1.57 -17.46 -8.69
N SER A 81 -1.53 -18.71 -9.18
CA SER A 81 -2.20 -19.84 -8.51
C SER A 81 -1.68 -20.05 -7.08
N ALA A 82 -0.36 -20.04 -6.89
CA ALA A 82 0.21 -20.19 -5.55
C ALA A 82 -0.19 -19.05 -4.60
N ILE A 83 -0.25 -17.81 -5.10
CA ILE A 83 -0.70 -16.67 -4.30
C ILE A 83 -2.18 -16.80 -3.93
N ALA A 84 -3.03 -17.28 -4.86
CA ALA A 84 -4.45 -17.50 -4.58
C ALA A 84 -4.69 -18.51 -3.45
N ASP A 85 -3.76 -19.44 -3.24
CA ASP A 85 -3.79 -20.46 -2.20
C ASP A 85 -2.87 -20.14 -1.00
N ALA A 86 -2.23 -18.97 -0.98
CA ALA A 86 -1.25 -18.59 0.04
C ALA A 86 -1.84 -18.62 1.47
N PRO A 87 -1.10 -19.07 2.49
CA PRO A 87 -1.60 -19.20 3.86
C PRO A 87 -1.61 -17.86 4.61
N LEU A 88 -2.35 -17.80 5.72
CA LEU A 88 -2.48 -16.61 6.57
C LEU A 88 -1.11 -16.06 7.02
N SER A 89 -0.17 -16.94 7.30
CA SER A 89 1.20 -16.56 7.72
C SER A 89 1.94 -15.69 6.71
N THR A 90 1.53 -15.67 5.44
CA THR A 90 2.14 -14.86 4.39
C THR A 90 1.49 -13.50 4.18
N VAL A 91 0.35 -13.23 4.81
CA VAL A 91 -0.43 -11.99 4.63
C VAL A 91 0.42 -10.72 4.77
N PRO A 92 1.27 -10.55 5.81
CA PRO A 92 2.07 -9.34 5.91
C PRO A 92 3.02 -9.13 4.72
N GLY A 93 3.66 -10.20 4.26
CA GLY A 93 4.54 -10.16 3.10
C GLY A 93 3.81 -9.86 1.80
N LEU A 94 2.67 -10.50 1.55
CA LEU A 94 1.82 -10.28 0.38
C LEU A 94 1.33 -8.83 0.34
N TYR A 95 0.79 -8.32 1.45
CA TYR A 95 0.29 -6.96 1.55
C TYR A 95 1.36 -5.92 1.23
N TRP A 96 2.51 -5.97 1.91
CA TRP A 96 3.58 -4.99 1.72
C TRP A 96 4.27 -5.12 0.35
N TRP A 97 4.31 -6.34 -0.22
CA TRP A 97 4.74 -6.51 -1.62
C TRP A 97 3.85 -5.72 -2.57
N ALA A 98 2.53 -5.93 -2.50
CA ALA A 98 1.60 -5.27 -3.41
C ALA A 98 1.52 -3.75 -3.17
N VAL A 99 1.53 -3.28 -1.91
CA VAL A 99 1.51 -1.84 -1.59
C VAL A 99 2.72 -1.12 -2.18
N ASN A 100 3.92 -1.63 -1.95
CA ASN A 100 5.13 -1.02 -2.51
C ASN A 100 5.17 -1.11 -4.04
N LEU A 101 4.77 -2.25 -4.63
CA LEU A 101 4.70 -2.41 -6.08
C LEU A 101 3.69 -1.43 -6.70
N GLY A 102 2.50 -1.30 -6.10
CA GLY A 102 1.47 -0.36 -6.55
C GLY A 102 1.95 1.09 -6.52
N MET A 103 2.64 1.49 -5.45
CA MET A 103 3.22 2.83 -5.35
C MET A 103 4.32 3.09 -6.39
N TYR A 104 5.22 2.13 -6.61
CA TYR A 104 6.21 2.19 -7.68
C TYR A 104 5.56 2.36 -9.05
N LEU A 105 4.51 1.58 -9.33
CA LEU A 105 3.81 1.61 -10.62
C LEU A 105 3.07 2.92 -10.90
N ASN A 106 2.76 3.73 -9.88
CA ASN A 106 2.10 5.02 -10.09
C ASN A 106 2.88 5.97 -10.99
N ASN A 107 4.21 5.90 -10.95
CA ASN A 107 5.12 6.73 -11.75
C ASN A 107 5.61 6.03 -13.02
N GLN A 108 5.20 4.78 -13.25
CA GLN A 108 5.60 4.01 -14.41
C GLN A 108 4.61 4.18 -15.58
N PRO A 109 5.04 3.89 -16.83
CA PRO A 109 4.14 3.89 -17.98
C PRO A 109 2.88 3.05 -17.76
N VAL A 110 1.75 3.50 -18.34
CA VAL A 110 0.42 2.84 -18.19
C VAL A 110 0.47 1.35 -18.51
N LEU A 111 1.22 0.95 -19.54
CA LEU A 111 1.37 -0.45 -19.92
C LEU A 111 1.95 -1.32 -18.80
N ASN A 112 2.86 -0.78 -17.99
CA ASN A 112 3.42 -1.51 -16.85
C ASN A 112 2.37 -1.74 -15.77
N ARG A 113 1.50 -0.75 -15.51
CA ARG A 113 0.37 -0.90 -14.58
C ARG A 113 -0.60 -1.98 -15.06
N ILE A 114 -0.96 -1.97 -16.34
CA ILE A 114 -1.86 -2.97 -16.93
C ILE A 114 -1.27 -4.38 -16.81
N LYS A 115 0.02 -4.55 -17.13
CA LYS A 115 0.70 -5.86 -17.04
C LYS A 115 0.78 -6.41 -15.61
N GLN A 116 0.84 -5.54 -14.60
CA GLN A 116 0.95 -5.95 -13.20
C GLN A 116 -0.41 -6.00 -12.48
N ARG A 117 -1.49 -5.60 -13.16
CA ARG A 117 -2.83 -5.52 -12.58
C ARG A 117 -3.27 -6.84 -11.97
N GLU A 118 -3.22 -7.92 -12.75
CA GLU A 118 -3.68 -9.25 -12.32
C GLU A 118 -2.93 -9.72 -11.08
N LEU A 119 -1.61 -9.57 -11.05
CA LEU A 119 -0.79 -9.91 -9.88
C LEU A 119 -1.23 -9.13 -8.63
N LEU A 120 -1.43 -7.82 -8.75
CA LEU A 120 -1.85 -6.97 -7.64
C LEU A 120 -3.26 -7.33 -7.15
N GLU A 121 -4.18 -7.63 -8.06
CA GLU A 121 -5.55 -8.05 -7.73
C GLU A 121 -5.55 -9.41 -7.03
N VAL A 122 -4.83 -10.41 -7.53
CA VAL A 122 -4.75 -11.73 -6.91
C VAL A 122 -4.15 -11.65 -5.50
N ILE A 123 -3.06 -10.91 -5.33
CA ILE A 123 -2.47 -10.70 -4.00
C ILE A 123 -3.49 -10.08 -3.03
N MET A 124 -4.11 -8.97 -3.41
CA MET A 124 -4.99 -8.25 -2.48
C MET A 124 -6.32 -8.94 -2.23
N HIS A 125 -6.87 -9.65 -3.22
CA HIS A 125 -8.04 -10.51 -3.00
C HIS A 125 -7.71 -11.65 -2.03
N ARG A 126 -6.50 -12.23 -2.12
CA ARG A 126 -6.08 -13.24 -1.15
C ARG A 126 -5.95 -12.65 0.26
N VAL A 127 -5.35 -11.46 0.39
CA VAL A 127 -5.27 -10.77 1.69
C VAL A 127 -6.66 -10.48 2.25
N ILE A 128 -7.61 -9.98 1.44
CA ILE A 128 -9.00 -9.77 1.88
C ILE A 128 -9.66 -11.05 2.36
N SER A 129 -9.45 -12.16 1.64
CA SER A 129 -10.07 -13.45 2.01
C SER A 129 -9.55 -14.02 3.34
N LEU A 130 -8.32 -13.67 3.73
CA LEU A 130 -7.65 -14.16 4.93
C LEU A 130 -7.76 -13.20 6.11
N ASP A 131 -7.55 -11.91 5.86
CA ASP A 131 -7.59 -10.85 6.88
C ASP A 131 -8.01 -9.52 6.23
N PRO A 132 -9.31 -9.26 6.07
CA PRO A 132 -9.81 -8.02 5.47
C PRO A 132 -9.49 -6.77 6.29
N GLY A 133 -9.24 -6.94 7.60
CA GLY A 133 -8.89 -5.88 8.54
C GLY A 133 -7.40 -5.53 8.56
N PHE A 134 -6.56 -6.34 7.92
CA PHE A 134 -5.11 -6.16 7.96
C PHE A 134 -4.70 -4.70 7.69
N ASN A 135 -3.81 -4.19 8.53
CA ASN A 135 -3.30 -2.82 8.45
C ASN A 135 -4.43 -1.77 8.30
N PHE A 136 -5.41 -1.82 9.20
CA PHE A 136 -6.55 -0.88 9.25
C PHE A 136 -7.34 -0.84 7.94
N SER A 137 -7.80 -2.01 7.48
CA SER A 137 -8.48 -2.21 6.20
C SER A 137 -7.64 -1.80 4.99
N GLY A 138 -6.34 -2.01 5.10
CA GLY A 138 -5.35 -1.70 4.07
C GLY A 138 -5.65 -2.29 2.69
N PRO A 139 -6.11 -3.55 2.57
CA PRO A 139 -6.46 -4.13 1.27
C PRO A 139 -7.58 -3.39 0.55
N TYR A 140 -8.60 -2.94 1.24
CA TYR A 140 -9.67 -2.10 0.66
C TYR A 140 -9.13 -0.74 0.23
N ARG A 141 -8.37 -0.06 1.08
CA ARG A 141 -7.68 1.19 0.75
C ARG A 141 -6.77 1.04 -0.47
N PHE A 142 -6.12 -0.10 -0.60
CA PHE A 142 -5.28 -0.41 -1.76
C PHE A 142 -6.11 -0.46 -3.06
N PHE A 143 -7.22 -1.22 -3.10
CA PHE A 143 -8.09 -1.27 -4.26
C PHE A 143 -8.70 0.09 -4.59
N GLY A 144 -9.12 0.85 -3.58
CA GLY A 144 -9.56 2.23 -3.75
C GLY A 144 -8.55 3.08 -4.52
N SER A 145 -7.27 2.99 -4.14
CA SER A 145 -6.19 3.72 -4.81
C SER A 145 -5.86 3.15 -6.20
N LEU A 146 -5.74 1.83 -6.32
CA LEU A 146 -5.38 1.16 -7.57
C LEU A 146 -6.37 1.47 -8.69
N TYR A 147 -7.66 1.36 -8.42
CA TYR A 147 -8.70 1.48 -9.43
C TYR A 147 -8.86 2.90 -9.99
N THR A 148 -8.38 3.93 -9.30
CA THR A 148 -8.26 5.27 -9.91
C THR A 148 -7.17 5.36 -10.99
N ARG A 149 -6.25 4.39 -11.04
CA ARG A 149 -5.07 4.40 -11.92
C ARG A 149 -5.13 3.40 -13.06
N ILE A 150 -6.12 2.51 -13.07
CA ILE A 150 -6.29 1.49 -14.13
C ILE A 150 -7.35 2.00 -15.13
N PRO A 151 -6.99 2.18 -16.43
CA PRO A 151 -7.96 2.54 -17.45
C PRO A 151 -9.08 1.49 -17.59
N GLY A 152 -10.31 1.96 -17.84
CA GLY A 152 -11.47 1.09 -18.06
C GLY A 152 -12.15 0.57 -16.80
N ILE A 153 -11.68 0.93 -15.60
CA ILE A 153 -12.38 0.66 -14.35
C ILE A 153 -13.27 1.85 -14.00
N GLU A 154 -14.53 1.56 -13.67
CA GLU A 154 -15.47 2.56 -13.21
C GLU A 154 -15.03 3.19 -11.87
N LEU A 155 -14.98 4.52 -11.82
CA LEU A 155 -14.49 5.25 -10.64
C LEU A 155 -15.34 4.99 -9.39
N SER A 156 -16.61 4.62 -9.56
CA SER A 156 -17.49 4.18 -8.48
C SER A 156 -16.97 2.98 -7.70
N GLN A 157 -16.25 2.06 -8.36
CA GLN A 157 -15.63 0.91 -7.67
C GLN A 157 -14.53 1.36 -6.70
N SER A 158 -13.71 2.34 -7.11
CA SER A 158 -12.71 2.96 -6.22
C SER A 158 -13.38 3.55 -4.97
N LYS A 159 -14.48 4.29 -5.15
CA LYS A 159 -15.27 4.86 -4.03
C LYS A 159 -15.75 3.78 -3.08
N THR A 160 -16.36 2.73 -3.61
CA THR A 160 -16.87 1.60 -2.79
C THR A 160 -15.79 1.01 -1.90
N TYR A 161 -14.60 0.79 -2.41
CA TYR A 161 -13.49 0.25 -1.63
C TYR A 161 -12.99 1.24 -0.56
N PHE A 162 -12.90 2.53 -0.86
CA PHE A 162 -12.55 3.52 0.16
C PHE A 162 -13.63 3.62 1.25
N ASP A 163 -14.91 3.59 0.87
CA ASP A 163 -16.02 3.62 1.83
C ASP A 163 -15.96 2.41 2.78
N GLN A 164 -15.66 1.21 2.26
CA GLN A 164 -15.45 0.01 3.08
C GLN A 164 -14.30 0.19 4.08
N ALA A 165 -13.15 0.71 3.63
CA ALA A 165 -12.01 0.96 4.50
C ALA A 165 -12.32 1.99 5.58
N ILE A 166 -13.01 3.08 5.24
CA ILE A 166 -13.36 4.15 6.17
C ILE A 166 -14.42 3.70 7.18
N THR A 167 -15.41 2.90 6.73
CA THR A 167 -16.46 2.37 7.60
C THR A 167 -15.89 1.38 8.62
N ALA A 168 -14.97 0.51 8.20
CA ALA A 168 -14.37 -0.48 9.07
C ALA A 168 -13.35 0.11 10.06
N ASN A 169 -12.61 1.16 9.67
CA ASN A 169 -11.59 1.81 10.51
C ASN A 169 -11.67 3.34 10.35
N PRO A 170 -12.72 3.99 10.91
CA PRO A 170 -12.96 5.42 10.75
C PRO A 170 -11.91 6.30 11.44
N GLU A 171 -11.20 5.77 12.45
CA GLU A 171 -10.15 6.43 13.21
C GLU A 171 -8.80 6.46 12.48
N TYR A 172 -8.58 5.56 11.49
CA TYR A 172 -7.34 5.53 10.72
C TYR A 172 -7.37 6.55 9.58
N LEU A 173 -6.71 7.69 9.79
CA LEU A 173 -6.76 8.83 8.89
C LEU A 173 -6.24 8.52 7.48
N GLY A 174 -5.37 7.52 7.34
CA GLY A 174 -4.83 7.08 6.06
C GLY A 174 -5.92 6.71 5.05
N ASN A 175 -7.04 6.12 5.49
CA ASN A 175 -8.15 5.77 4.60
C ASN A 175 -8.75 7.01 3.92
N LYS A 176 -8.99 8.06 4.70
CA LYS A 176 -9.57 9.33 4.23
C LYS A 176 -8.57 10.17 3.43
N VAL A 177 -7.30 10.20 3.83
CA VAL A 177 -6.24 10.93 3.10
C VAL A 177 -6.02 10.34 1.72
N LEU A 178 -5.96 8.99 1.60
CA LEU A 178 -5.78 8.35 0.31
C LEU A 178 -7.02 8.48 -0.57
N MET A 179 -8.24 8.44 0.00
CA MET A 179 -9.45 8.74 -0.75
C MET A 179 -9.40 10.16 -1.34
N ALA A 180 -9.00 11.15 -0.56
CA ALA A 180 -8.84 12.52 -1.07
C ALA A 180 -7.78 12.58 -2.18
N GLN A 181 -6.60 12.01 -1.95
CA GLN A 181 -5.47 12.05 -2.89
C GLN A 181 -5.76 11.33 -4.22
N PHE A 182 -6.45 10.19 -4.19
CA PHE A 182 -6.64 9.35 -5.37
C PHE A 182 -8.03 9.51 -5.98
N TYR A 183 -9.08 9.40 -5.16
CA TYR A 183 -10.45 9.40 -5.67
C TYR A 183 -10.99 10.80 -5.92
N TYR A 184 -10.99 11.71 -4.93
CA TYR A 184 -11.56 13.05 -5.12
C TYR A 184 -10.79 13.87 -6.14
N GLN A 185 -9.45 13.76 -6.17
CA GLN A 185 -8.65 14.38 -7.20
C GLN A 185 -9.02 13.84 -8.60
N LYS A 186 -9.13 12.52 -8.76
CA LYS A 186 -9.45 11.89 -10.04
C LYS A 186 -10.88 12.20 -10.51
N SER A 187 -11.84 12.31 -9.59
CA SER A 187 -13.23 12.66 -9.88
C SER A 187 -13.46 14.15 -10.10
N GLY A 188 -12.45 15.01 -9.87
CA GLY A 188 -12.60 16.46 -9.91
C GLY A 188 -13.41 17.03 -8.74
N ASN A 189 -13.69 16.24 -7.70
CA ASN A 189 -14.49 16.68 -6.56
C ASN A 189 -13.63 17.46 -5.55
N ARG A 190 -13.37 18.73 -5.90
CA ARG A 190 -12.54 19.63 -5.11
C ARG A 190 -13.13 19.95 -3.74
N GLU A 191 -14.47 20.06 -3.65
CA GLU A 191 -15.16 20.38 -2.41
C GLU A 191 -14.96 19.28 -1.36
N ASP A 192 -15.26 18.03 -1.71
CA ASP A 192 -15.06 16.89 -0.80
C ASP A 192 -13.58 16.67 -0.47
N PHE A 193 -12.67 16.89 -1.43
CA PHE A 193 -11.22 16.87 -1.18
C PHE A 193 -10.85 17.86 -0.07
N HIS A 194 -11.24 19.13 -0.24
CA HIS A 194 -10.95 20.19 0.73
C HIS A 194 -11.54 19.90 2.10
N ASN A 195 -12.82 19.61 2.16
CA ASN A 195 -13.56 19.39 3.41
C ASN A 195 -13.04 18.17 4.18
N THR A 196 -12.75 17.08 3.47
CA THR A 196 -12.19 15.86 4.09
C THR A 196 -10.82 16.15 4.71
N LEU A 197 -9.92 16.79 3.97
CA LEU A 197 -8.59 17.08 4.48
C LEU A 197 -8.60 18.11 5.62
N LYS A 198 -9.50 19.08 5.62
CA LYS A 198 -9.69 20.02 6.75
C LYS A 198 -10.13 19.28 8.01
N LYS A 199 -11.16 18.43 7.93
CA LYS A 199 -11.61 17.61 9.07
C LYS A 199 -10.50 16.72 9.63
N ILE A 200 -9.62 16.19 8.79
CA ILE A 200 -8.47 15.39 9.23
C ILE A 200 -7.52 16.21 10.12
N LEU A 201 -7.30 17.50 9.79
CA LEU A 201 -6.42 18.36 10.60
C LEU A 201 -6.98 18.71 11.98
N GLU A 202 -8.30 18.59 12.16
CA GLU A 202 -8.99 18.85 13.43
C GLU A 202 -9.04 17.65 14.37
N VAL A 203 -8.60 16.46 13.91
CA VAL A 203 -8.63 15.23 14.72
C VAL A 203 -7.60 15.32 15.84
N ASP A 204 -8.05 15.10 17.07
CA ASP A 204 -7.17 14.93 18.22
C ASP A 204 -6.53 13.53 18.19
N LEU A 205 -5.22 13.50 17.97
CA LEU A 205 -4.46 12.25 17.83
C LEU A 205 -4.34 11.47 19.14
N ASN A 206 -4.49 12.12 20.28
CA ASN A 206 -4.38 11.47 21.60
C ASN A 206 -5.53 10.50 21.88
N LYS A 207 -6.63 10.59 21.12
CA LYS A 207 -7.77 9.67 21.28
C LYS A 207 -7.45 8.23 20.91
N TYR A 208 -6.44 8.01 20.06
CA TYR A 208 -6.07 6.70 19.50
C TYR A 208 -4.55 6.52 19.58
N PRO A 209 -3.99 6.28 20.79
CA PRO A 209 -2.53 6.23 21.00
C PRO A 209 -1.81 5.19 20.14
N GLU A 210 -2.47 4.05 19.87
CA GLU A 210 -1.94 2.91 19.11
C GLU A 210 -1.67 3.23 17.63
N ILE A 211 -2.39 4.22 17.08
CA ILE A 211 -2.25 4.68 15.68
C ILE A 211 -1.81 6.14 15.58
N MET A 212 -1.45 6.74 16.71
CA MET A 212 -1.09 8.16 16.77
C MET A 212 0.07 8.50 15.83
N ALA A 213 1.09 7.65 15.75
CA ALA A 213 2.25 7.87 14.90
C ALA A 213 1.86 7.91 13.41
N ASP A 214 1.05 6.95 12.95
CA ASP A 214 0.56 6.91 11.58
C ASP A 214 -0.32 8.13 11.27
N ASN A 215 -1.29 8.40 12.14
CA ASN A 215 -2.22 9.51 11.98
C ASN A 215 -1.50 10.86 11.96
N PHE A 216 -0.43 11.04 12.70
CA PHE A 216 0.41 12.23 12.66
C PHE A 216 1.03 12.46 11.28
N PHE A 217 1.55 11.40 10.65
CA PHE A 217 2.09 11.51 9.30
C PHE A 217 1.00 11.76 8.27
N TYR A 218 -0.19 11.18 8.43
CA TYR A 218 -1.32 11.46 7.55
C TYR A 218 -1.86 12.87 7.71
N GLN A 219 -1.89 13.46 8.91
CA GLN A 219 -2.20 14.88 9.08
C GLN A 219 -1.17 15.78 8.38
N LYS A 220 0.12 15.47 8.47
CA LYS A 220 1.15 16.20 7.69
C LYS A 220 0.91 16.07 6.19
N LYS A 221 0.57 14.89 5.70
CA LYS A 221 0.24 14.65 4.29
C LYS A 221 -0.99 15.44 3.86
N ALA A 222 -2.04 15.47 4.68
CA ALA A 222 -3.25 16.26 4.44
C ALA A 222 -2.92 17.76 4.31
N LYS A 223 -2.05 18.29 5.17
CA LYS A 223 -1.60 19.68 5.09
C LYS A 223 -0.85 19.98 3.77
N ILE A 224 -0.02 19.05 3.31
CA ILE A 224 0.70 19.19 2.03
C ILE A 224 -0.28 19.14 0.85
N LEU A 225 -1.25 18.23 0.87
CA LEU A 225 -2.27 18.11 -0.17
C LEU A 225 -3.13 19.38 -0.27
N LEU A 226 -3.58 19.93 0.85
CA LEU A 226 -4.33 21.20 0.88
C LEU A 226 -3.50 22.38 0.34
N LYS A 227 -2.21 22.43 0.66
CA LYS A 227 -1.32 23.47 0.11
C LYS A 227 -1.21 23.38 -1.41
N ASN A 228 -1.23 22.18 -1.95
CA ASN A 228 -1.11 21.91 -3.39
C ASN A 228 -2.47 21.85 -4.11
N GLU A 229 -3.59 22.03 -3.39
CA GLU A 229 -4.95 21.94 -3.95
C GLU A 229 -5.14 22.78 -5.22
N PRO A 230 -4.68 24.06 -5.31
CA PRO A 230 -4.88 24.83 -6.52
C PRO A 230 -4.28 24.17 -7.76
N VAL A 231 -3.08 23.60 -7.63
CA VAL A 231 -2.38 22.92 -8.74
C VAL A 231 -2.97 21.53 -9.05
N LEU A 232 -3.59 20.89 -8.07
CA LEU A 232 -4.16 19.54 -8.24
C LEU A 232 -5.51 19.56 -8.98
N PHE A 233 -6.18 20.72 -9.05
CA PHE A 233 -7.50 20.90 -9.66
C PHE A 233 -7.52 21.97 -10.76
N GLU A 234 -6.38 22.30 -11.33
CA GLU A 234 -6.24 23.05 -12.59
C GLU A 234 -6.46 22.08 -13.77
#